data_9727108dca28bf518cdaddbda7612601
#
_entry.id   9727108dca28bf518cdaddbda7612601
#
_cell.length_a   1.000
_cell.length_b   1.000
_cell.length_c   1.000
_cell.angle_alpha   90.00
_cell.angle_beta   90.00
_cell.angle_gamma   90.00
#
_symmetry.space_group_name_H-M   'P 1'
#
loop_
_entity.id
_entity.type
_entity.pdbx_description
1 polymer ?
#
loop_
_entity_poly.entity_id
_entity_poly.type
_entity_poly.pdbx_seq_one_letter_code
_entity_poly.pdbx_strand_id
1 'polypeptide(L)' 'MDYNNITVQYYKEDYGKNSTKSLKVTHDGTVYGVPISMDNTDYVEIKKLIDGGKLTIKDAD' A
#
# COMPACT_ATOMS: atom_id res chain seq x y z
N MET A 1 3.26 -0.78 13.17
CA MET A 1 2.12 -0.21 12.41
C MET A 1 0.88 -1.04 12.66
N ASP A 2 -0.24 -0.39 12.90
CA ASP A 2 -1.52 -1.08 13.07
C ASP A 2 -2.19 -1.23 11.70
N TYR A 3 -2.06 -2.40 11.12
CA TYR A 3 -2.59 -2.67 9.77
C TYR A 3 -4.11 -2.65 9.67
N ASN A 4 -4.82 -2.61 10.80
CA ASN A 4 -6.29 -2.50 10.80
C ASN A 4 -6.77 -1.06 10.59
N ASN A 5 -5.88 -0.09 10.74
CA ASN A 5 -6.21 1.34 10.67
C ASN A 5 -5.34 2.06 9.62
N ILE A 6 -5.13 1.42 8.48
CA ILE A 6 -4.33 2.01 7.40
C ILE A 6 -5.18 2.22 6.16
N THR A 7 -4.74 3.17 5.33
CA THR A 7 -5.24 3.37 3.98
C THR A 7 -4.10 3.11 3.02
N VAL A 8 -4.34 2.30 2.00
CA VAL A 8 -3.32 1.95 1.01
C VAL A 8 -3.73 2.47 -0.35
N GLN A 9 -2.81 3.13 -1.03
CA GLN A 9 -3.05 3.72 -2.34
C GLN A 9 -1.80 3.54 -3.20
N TYR A 10 -1.99 3.35 -4.50
CA TYR A 10 -0.86 3.34 -5.42
C TYR A 10 -0.29 4.75 -5.57
N TYR A 11 1.04 4.85 -5.67
CA TYR A 11 1.67 6.06 -6.16
C TYR A 11 1.41 6.19 -7.66
N LYS A 12 1.40 7.42 -8.14
CA LYS A 12 1.22 7.70 -9.56
C LYS A 12 2.58 7.66 -10.25
N GLU A 13 2.68 6.87 -11.30
CA GLU A 13 3.84 6.83 -12.18
C GLU A 13 3.59 7.66 -13.45
N ASP A 14 4.57 7.64 -14.36
CA ASP A 14 4.47 8.33 -15.64
C ASP A 14 3.18 7.94 -16.38
N TYR A 15 2.58 8.91 -17.05
CA TYR A 15 1.33 8.76 -17.78
C TYR A 15 0.12 8.43 -16.88
N GLY A 16 0.22 8.72 -15.60
CA GLY A 16 -0.89 8.54 -14.66
C GLY A 16 -1.18 7.10 -14.27
N LYS A 17 -0.27 6.18 -14.54
CA LYS A 17 -0.44 4.78 -14.18
C LYS A 17 -0.12 4.53 -12.72
N ASN A 18 -0.73 3.48 -12.15
CA ASN A 18 -0.41 3.04 -10.81
C ASN A 18 1.03 2.50 -10.76
N SER A 19 1.76 2.88 -9.73
CA SER A 19 3.13 2.39 -9.53
C SER A 19 3.13 0.89 -9.26
N THR A 20 4.13 0.19 -9.80
CA THR A 20 4.39 -1.22 -9.48
C THR A 20 5.57 -1.36 -8.53
N LYS A 21 6.13 -0.25 -8.04
CA LYS A 21 7.35 -0.25 -7.22
C LYS A 21 7.10 -0.04 -5.75
N SER A 22 6.12 0.77 -5.39
CA SER A 22 5.83 1.05 -3.98
C SER A 22 4.37 1.47 -3.80
N LEU A 23 3.91 1.35 -2.55
CA LEU A 23 2.56 1.73 -2.14
C LEU A 23 2.64 2.90 -1.17
N LYS A 24 1.63 3.76 -1.23
CA LYS A 24 1.43 4.85 -0.28
C LYS A 24 0.54 4.34 0.84
N VAL A 25 1.09 4.23 2.03
CA VAL A 25 0.37 3.76 3.20
C VAL A 25 0.20 4.92 4.17
N THR A 26 -1.04 5.21 4.54
CA THR A 26 -1.34 6.26 5.51
C THR A 26 -1.81 5.61 6.81
N HIS A 27 -1.17 5.99 7.91
CA HIS A 27 -1.49 5.51 9.25
C HIS A 27 -1.40 6.68 10.22
N ASP A 28 -2.49 6.97 10.92
CA ASP A 28 -2.58 8.07 11.90
C ASP A 28 -2.07 9.41 11.34
N GLY A 29 -2.42 9.70 10.09
CA GLY A 29 -2.00 10.95 9.43
C GLY A 29 -0.56 10.95 8.93
N THR A 30 0.19 9.89 9.13
CA THR A 30 1.55 9.75 8.63
C THR A 30 1.57 8.89 7.38
N VAL A 31 2.29 9.35 6.36
CA VAL A 31 2.42 8.64 5.08
C VAL A 31 3.74 7.87 5.05
N TYR A 32 3.66 6.60 4.71
CA TYR A 32 4.82 5.72 4.56
C TYR A 32 4.89 5.22 3.12
N GLY A 33 6.10 5.16 2.57
CA GLY A 33 6.34 4.49 1.29
C GLY A 33 6.72 3.03 1.57
N VAL A 34 5.89 2.09 1.11
CA VAL A 34 6.13 0.65 1.32
C VAL A 34 6.49 0.01 -0.01
N PRO A 35 7.72 -0.52 -0.16
CA PRO A 35 8.11 -1.20 -1.40
C PRO A 35 7.24 -2.41 -1.69
N ILE A 36 6.87 -2.58 -2.96
CA ILE A 36 6.15 -3.77 -3.41
C ILE A 36 7.17 -4.89 -3.58
N SER A 37 7.52 -5.53 -2.48
CA SER A 37 8.54 -6.58 -2.44
C SER A 37 8.21 -7.57 -1.34
N MET A 38 8.29 -8.85 -1.65
CA MET A 38 8.07 -9.91 -0.67
C MET A 38 9.17 -9.95 0.41
N ASP A 39 10.27 -9.22 0.21
CA ASP A 39 11.30 -9.06 1.20
C ASP A 39 10.98 -7.99 2.24
N ASN A 40 9.92 -7.22 2.01
CA ASN A 40 9.48 -6.17 2.93
C ASN A 40 8.35 -6.69 3.81
N THR A 41 8.56 -6.67 5.13
CA THR A 41 7.60 -7.20 6.10
C THR A 41 6.25 -6.47 6.03
N ASP A 42 6.28 -5.14 5.91
CA ASP A 42 5.04 -4.36 5.83
C ASP A 42 4.24 -4.72 4.58
N TYR A 43 4.91 -4.88 3.45
CA TYR A 43 4.23 -5.27 2.21
C TYR A 43 3.60 -6.66 2.34
N VAL A 44 4.32 -7.61 2.93
CA VAL A 44 3.81 -8.98 3.11
C VAL A 44 2.54 -8.98 3.96
N GLU A 45 2.52 -8.23 5.06
CA GLU A 45 1.35 -8.13 5.93
C GLU A 45 0.17 -7.45 5.22
N ILE A 46 0.44 -6.38 4.48
CA ILE A 46 -0.58 -5.67 3.69
C ILE A 46 -1.16 -6.61 2.64
N LYS A 47 -0.32 -7.36 1.95
CA LYS A 47 -0.77 -8.31 0.91
C LYS A 47 -1.68 -9.38 1.48
N LYS A 48 -1.38 -9.88 2.67
CA LYS A 48 -2.25 -10.86 3.34
C LYS A 48 -3.65 -10.29 3.59
N LEU A 49 -3.74 -9.05 4.02
CA LEU A 49 -5.03 -8.40 4.26
C LEU A 49 -5.79 -8.16 2.96
N ILE A 50 -5.11 -7.82 1.90
CA ILE A 50 -5.73 -7.64 0.59
C ILE A 50 -6.25 -8.98 0.06
N ASP A 51 -5.45 -10.02 0.12
CA ASP A 51 -5.83 -11.37 -0.33
C ASP A 51 -6.99 -11.92 0.48
N GLY A 52 -7.09 -11.56 1.76
CA GLY A 52 -8.19 -11.95 2.63
C GLY A 52 -9.45 -11.09 2.50
N GLY A 53 -9.46 -10.12 1.60
CA GLY A 53 -10.61 -9.24 1.38
C GLY A 53 -10.84 -8.20 2.47
N LYS A 54 -9.87 -8.00 3.38
CA LYS A 54 -9.98 -7.05 4.51
C LYS A 54 -9.48 -5.66 4.18
N LEU A 55 -8.77 -5.52 3.09
CA LEU A 55 -8.15 -4.27 2.67
C LEU A 55 -8.14 -4.18 1.15
N THR A 56 -8.37 -2.99 0.62
CA THR A 56 -8.27 -2.74 -0.82
C THR A 56 -7.26 -1.64 -1.07
N ILE A 57 -6.61 -1.68 -2.23
CA ILE A 57 -5.67 -0.64 -2.65
C ILE A 57 -6.41 0.32 -3.56
N LYS A 58 -6.37 1.61 -3.22
CA LYS A 58 -6.95 2.65 -4.06
C LYS A 58 -6.04 2.93 -5.25
N ASP A 59 -6.65 3.30 -6.38
CA ASP A 59 -5.91 3.74 -7.54
C ASP A 59 -5.18 5.05 -7.25
N ALA A 60 -4.12 5.32 -8.00
CA ALA A 60 -3.38 6.58 -7.92
C ALA A 60 -4.30 7.76 -8.32
N ASP A 61 -4.08 8.90 -7.69
CA ASP A 61 -4.82 10.13 -8.00
C ASP A 61 -4.55 10.65 -9.41
#